data_df1bb91ca135d853df51e05b04fe2eaa
#
_entry.id   df1bb91ca135d853df51e05b04fe2eaa
#
_cell.length_a   1.000
_cell.length_b   1.000
_cell.length_c   1.000
_cell.angle_alpha   90.00
_cell.angle_beta   90.00
_cell.angle_gamma   90.00
#
_symmetry.space_group_name_H-M   'P 1'
#
loop_
_entity.id
_entity.type
_entity.pdbx_description
1 polymer ?
#
loop_
_entity_poly.entity_id
_entity_poly.type
_entity_poly.pdbx_seq_one_letter_code
_entity_poly.pdbx_strand_id
1 'polypeptide(L)'
;MHERDRLSTGITGLDEVLDGGFLRERAYMITGGAGTGKTIAGLHFLTAGIDAGENALFVAFEEDPVDLAADAEHLGFDTSDVTFLDLSPDADRFVADQSYDVFEPDVVEGSGITSRIVEAVEETDPDRVFVDPLTHLQYLAPDEYQYRQEVAGFVQYLTDAGATVLFSAQAAVEGERATLEYLCDGSIKLAHASKGRTIEVTKLRGSDFLSGAHTVRITDGGMSVFAKLSPDAHGRDRESRTVSSGVDELDELLHGGIEASTVTVVSGPSGVGKSTTATQFASAAAARGERAVFYLFEETRDTFVRRSEGVGIPIGDLEADGSLAIEEIESLSISPDEFAKRVRTEVEERDAEFVVIDGISGYRLSIRGDETELIRELHA
;
A
#
# COMPACT_ATOMS: atom_id res chain seq x y z
N MET A 1 -15.64 7.08 -23.36
CA MET A 1 -15.68 7.37 -21.92
C MET A 1 -14.56 8.37 -21.70
N HIS A 2 -14.84 9.59 -21.25
CA HIS A 2 -13.76 10.54 -20.98
C HIS A 2 -12.91 9.95 -19.85
N GLU A 3 -11.63 9.76 -20.12
CA GLU A 3 -10.62 9.46 -19.11
C GLU A 3 -10.68 10.60 -18.09
N ARG A 4 -11.18 10.33 -16.89
CA ARG A 4 -11.25 11.35 -15.84
C ARG A 4 -9.86 11.62 -15.38
N ASP A 5 -9.51 12.88 -15.24
CA ASP A 5 -8.21 13.33 -14.82
C ASP A 5 -7.92 12.83 -13.39
N ARG A 6 -6.90 11.98 -13.26
CA ARG A 6 -6.52 11.33 -12.01
C ARG A 6 -5.17 11.85 -11.56
N LEU A 7 -4.96 11.85 -10.26
CA LEU A 7 -3.68 12.16 -9.68
C LEU A 7 -3.22 11.01 -8.78
N SER A 8 -1.93 10.74 -8.83
CA SER A 8 -1.31 9.71 -8.00
C SER A 8 -1.38 10.10 -6.52
N THR A 9 -1.62 9.11 -5.68
CA THR A 9 -1.53 9.25 -4.21
C THR A 9 -0.08 9.31 -3.73
N GLY A 10 0.91 8.98 -4.58
CA GLY A 10 2.30 8.81 -4.20
C GLY A 10 2.58 7.53 -3.43
N ILE A 11 1.55 6.75 -3.09
CA ILE A 11 1.71 5.51 -2.33
C ILE A 11 1.74 4.32 -3.29
N THR A 12 2.89 3.65 -3.37
CA THR A 12 3.06 2.45 -4.19
C THR A 12 1.95 1.43 -3.91
N GLY A 13 1.20 1.05 -4.94
CA GLY A 13 0.10 0.08 -4.89
C GLY A 13 -1.25 0.65 -4.46
N LEU A 14 -1.34 1.84 -3.84
CA LEU A 14 -2.64 2.44 -3.51
C LEU A 14 -3.37 2.93 -4.77
N ASP A 15 -2.65 3.46 -5.74
CA ASP A 15 -3.25 3.89 -7.00
C ASP A 15 -3.89 2.70 -7.76
N GLU A 16 -3.29 1.48 -7.66
CA GLU A 16 -3.90 0.26 -8.18
C GLU A 16 -5.24 -0.05 -7.46
N VAL A 17 -5.29 0.09 -6.14
CA VAL A 17 -6.52 -0.09 -5.34
C VAL A 17 -7.59 0.92 -5.72
N LEU A 18 -7.21 2.15 -6.08
CA LEU A 18 -8.11 3.25 -6.44
C LEU A 18 -8.42 3.31 -7.95
N ASP A 19 -8.08 2.28 -8.72
CA ASP A 19 -8.26 2.27 -10.18
C ASP A 19 -7.57 3.45 -10.88
N GLY A 20 -6.34 3.77 -10.46
CA GLY A 20 -5.47 4.79 -11.05
C GLY A 20 -5.30 6.06 -10.21
N GLY A 21 -5.66 6.06 -8.93
CA GLY A 21 -5.48 7.18 -8.01
C GLY A 21 -6.72 8.02 -7.77
N PHE A 22 -6.55 9.21 -7.18
CA PHE A 22 -7.63 10.13 -6.85
C PHE A 22 -8.16 10.87 -8.09
N LEU A 23 -9.43 11.23 -8.08
CA LEU A 23 -10.01 12.18 -9.04
C LEU A 23 -9.72 13.61 -8.57
N ARG A 24 -9.33 14.50 -9.49
CA ARG A 24 -9.01 15.90 -9.17
C ARG A 24 -10.21 16.68 -8.63
N GLU A 25 -9.92 17.77 -7.91
CA GLU A 25 -10.89 18.73 -7.40
C GLU A 25 -11.97 18.09 -6.52
N ARG A 26 -11.56 17.11 -5.69
CA ARG A 26 -12.42 16.36 -4.78
C ARG A 26 -11.82 16.25 -3.40
N ALA A 27 -12.68 15.91 -2.44
CA ALA A 27 -12.30 15.71 -1.06
C ALA A 27 -12.26 14.23 -0.67
N TYR A 28 -11.17 13.82 -0.07
CA TYR A 28 -10.91 12.46 0.40
C TYR A 28 -10.61 12.47 1.89
N MET A 29 -11.09 11.46 2.57
CA MET A 29 -10.87 11.27 4.00
C MET A 29 -10.04 10.02 4.26
N ILE A 30 -9.01 10.14 5.09
CA ILE A 30 -8.27 9.01 5.62
C ILE A 30 -8.51 8.90 7.13
N THR A 31 -8.99 7.73 7.56
CA THR A 31 -9.31 7.46 8.97
C THR A 31 -8.43 6.36 9.53
N GLY A 32 -8.20 6.39 10.85
CA GLY A 32 -7.46 5.35 11.55
C GLY A 32 -7.07 5.77 12.95
N GLY A 33 -6.72 4.80 13.79
CA GLY A 33 -6.17 5.05 15.13
C GLY A 33 -4.82 5.76 15.10
N ALA A 34 -4.31 6.13 16.27
CA ALA A 34 -2.95 6.68 16.38
C ALA A 34 -1.90 5.69 15.85
N GLY A 35 -0.87 6.18 15.18
CA GLY A 35 0.24 5.38 14.65
C GLY A 35 -0.12 4.46 13.46
N THR A 36 -1.29 4.62 12.83
CA THR A 36 -1.64 3.83 11.64
C THR A 36 -1.00 4.32 10.35
N GLY A 37 -0.46 5.56 10.31
CA GLY A 37 0.24 6.13 9.17
C GLY A 37 -0.56 7.16 8.37
N LYS A 38 -1.56 7.83 8.98
CA LYS A 38 -2.36 8.87 8.31
C LYS A 38 -1.52 10.04 7.81
N THR A 39 -0.66 10.59 8.66
CA THR A 39 0.27 11.67 8.33
C THR A 39 1.25 11.25 7.23
N ILE A 40 1.77 10.00 7.28
CA ILE A 40 2.64 9.45 6.23
C ILE A 40 1.91 9.39 4.89
N ALA A 41 0.64 8.98 4.88
CA ALA A 41 -0.17 8.99 3.65
C ALA A 41 -0.39 10.41 3.10
N GLY A 42 -0.57 11.40 3.98
CA GLY A 42 -0.63 12.82 3.61
C GLY A 42 0.67 13.34 3.01
N LEU A 43 1.81 12.97 3.58
CA LEU A 43 3.14 13.32 3.05
C LEU A 43 3.35 12.74 1.66
N HIS A 44 3.05 11.46 1.44
CA HIS A 44 3.09 10.86 0.09
C HIS A 44 2.23 11.63 -0.91
N PHE A 45 1.00 11.98 -0.49
CA PHE A 45 0.07 12.70 -1.35
C PHE A 45 0.60 14.08 -1.76
N LEU A 46 1.20 14.82 -0.84
CA LEU A 46 1.76 16.15 -1.11
C LEU A 46 3.05 16.07 -1.95
N THR A 47 3.99 15.22 -1.55
CA THR A 47 5.29 15.09 -2.26
C THR A 47 5.12 14.58 -3.68
N ALA A 48 4.18 13.66 -3.92
CA ALA A 48 3.83 13.25 -5.29
C ALA A 48 3.27 14.41 -6.15
N GLY A 49 2.63 15.40 -5.51
CA GLY A 49 2.23 16.63 -6.19
C GLY A 49 3.42 17.49 -6.57
N ILE A 50 4.33 17.72 -5.63
CA ILE A 50 5.58 18.45 -5.88
C ILE A 50 6.36 17.80 -7.03
N ASP A 51 6.52 16.48 -7.03
CA ASP A 51 7.20 15.73 -8.10
C ASP A 51 6.50 15.90 -9.47
N ALA A 52 5.21 16.16 -9.48
CA ALA A 52 4.41 16.45 -10.68
C ALA A 52 4.41 17.95 -11.06
N GLY A 53 5.07 18.81 -10.30
CA GLY A 53 5.11 20.26 -10.49
C GLY A 53 3.86 21.00 -10.03
N GLU A 54 3.11 20.40 -9.10
CA GLU A 54 1.90 20.94 -8.47
C GLU A 54 2.24 21.65 -7.15
N ASN A 55 1.44 22.65 -6.76
CA ASN A 55 1.57 23.32 -5.48
C ASN A 55 0.91 22.48 -4.36
N ALA A 56 1.60 22.35 -3.23
CA ALA A 56 1.15 21.53 -2.11
C ALA A 56 1.09 22.32 -0.80
N LEU A 57 -0.04 22.21 -0.10
CA LEU A 57 -0.29 22.86 1.19
C LEU A 57 -0.60 21.80 2.26
N PHE A 58 0.16 21.83 3.35
CA PHE A 58 -0.10 21.07 4.57
C PHE A 58 -0.72 21.99 5.62
N VAL A 59 -1.92 21.69 6.09
CA VAL A 59 -2.58 22.38 7.20
C VAL A 59 -2.42 21.55 8.47
N ALA A 60 -1.55 21.97 9.38
CA ALA A 60 -1.21 21.25 10.61
C ALA A 60 -1.96 21.85 11.81
N PHE A 61 -2.76 21.04 12.50
CA PHE A 61 -3.53 21.44 13.68
C PHE A 61 -2.94 20.93 15.01
N GLU A 62 -2.15 19.86 15.00
CA GLU A 62 -1.66 19.22 16.24
C GLU A 62 -0.13 19.27 16.38
N GLU A 63 0.60 19.10 15.29
CA GLU A 63 2.05 18.97 15.30
C GLU A 63 2.72 20.20 14.72
N ASP A 64 3.87 20.59 15.31
CA ASP A 64 4.70 21.69 14.81
C ASP A 64 5.27 21.32 13.42
N PRO A 65 5.16 22.18 12.41
CA PRO A 65 5.73 21.96 11.08
C PRO A 65 7.22 21.63 11.05
N VAL A 66 8.00 22.14 12.00
CA VAL A 66 9.45 21.84 12.07
C VAL A 66 9.67 20.38 12.46
N ASP A 67 8.91 19.88 13.43
CA ASP A 67 8.97 18.47 13.83
C ASP A 67 8.43 17.56 12.73
N LEU A 68 7.30 17.95 12.09
CA LEU A 68 6.74 17.23 10.94
C LEU A 68 7.73 17.10 9.77
N ALA A 69 8.42 18.19 9.44
CA ALA A 69 9.42 18.19 8.37
C ALA A 69 10.63 17.30 8.71
N ALA A 70 11.09 17.34 9.97
CA ALA A 70 12.20 16.49 10.44
C ALA A 70 11.82 14.99 10.41
N ASP A 71 10.62 14.64 10.85
CA ASP A 71 10.11 13.26 10.80
C ASP A 71 9.90 12.79 9.35
N ALA A 72 9.44 13.68 8.46
CA ALA A 72 9.30 13.42 7.04
C ALA A 72 10.64 13.09 6.39
N GLU A 73 11.71 13.87 6.69
CA GLU A 73 13.06 13.63 6.18
C GLU A 73 13.60 12.26 6.63
N HIS A 74 13.35 11.84 7.87
CA HIS A 74 13.73 10.51 8.38
C HIS A 74 13.03 9.38 7.62
N LEU A 75 11.84 9.63 7.10
CA LEU A 75 11.08 8.68 6.28
C LEU A 75 11.37 8.83 4.77
N GLY A 76 12.36 9.64 4.40
CA GLY A 76 12.82 9.81 3.03
C GLY A 76 11.97 10.76 2.17
N PHE A 77 11.11 11.58 2.78
CA PHE A 77 10.35 12.60 2.05
C PHE A 77 11.12 13.91 1.96
N ASP A 78 11.16 14.50 0.77
CA ASP A 78 11.58 15.90 0.58
C ASP A 78 10.35 16.81 0.66
N THR A 79 10.28 17.59 1.73
CA THR A 79 9.17 18.52 1.98
C THR A 79 9.57 19.98 1.78
N SER A 80 10.74 20.25 1.19
CA SER A 80 11.28 21.61 1.02
C SER A 80 10.38 22.54 0.21
N ASP A 81 9.61 22.00 -0.74
CA ASP A 81 8.67 22.74 -1.58
C ASP A 81 7.21 22.63 -1.11
N VAL A 82 6.95 21.96 0.02
CA VAL A 82 5.62 21.91 0.64
C VAL A 82 5.41 23.16 1.50
N THR A 83 4.32 23.88 1.26
CA THR A 83 3.91 24.98 2.14
C THR A 83 3.22 24.42 3.39
N PHE A 84 3.69 24.83 4.57
CA PHE A 84 3.08 24.44 5.85
C PHE A 84 2.31 25.62 6.46
N LEU A 85 1.04 25.43 6.75
CA LEU A 85 0.24 26.32 7.58
C LEU A 85 0.16 25.74 8.99
N ASP A 86 0.86 26.37 9.92
CA ASP A 86 0.86 26.00 11.33
C ASP A 86 -0.37 26.58 12.04
N LEU A 87 -1.26 25.71 12.47
CA LEU A 87 -2.42 26.01 13.32
C LEU A 87 -2.34 25.24 14.65
N SER A 88 -1.18 24.68 14.99
CA SER A 88 -0.95 23.96 16.24
C SER A 88 -1.08 24.89 17.46
N PRO A 89 -1.43 24.34 18.63
CA PRO A 89 -1.48 25.12 19.87
C PRO A 89 -0.11 25.67 20.25
N ASP A 90 0.02 26.98 20.30
CA ASP A 90 1.27 27.65 20.62
C ASP A 90 1.63 27.46 22.10
N ALA A 91 2.83 26.93 22.41
CA ALA A 91 3.33 26.79 23.77
C ALA A 91 3.42 28.14 24.51
N ASP A 92 3.68 29.23 23.80
CA ASP A 92 3.73 30.58 24.36
C ASP A 92 2.33 31.04 24.81
N ARG A 93 1.24 30.59 24.20
CA ARG A 93 -0.14 30.85 24.68
C ARG A 93 -0.42 30.16 26.01
N PHE A 94 0.07 28.96 26.23
CA PHE A 94 -0.10 28.26 27.52
C PHE A 94 0.57 29.04 28.68
N VAL A 95 1.67 29.75 28.42
CA VAL A 95 2.36 30.60 29.39
C VAL A 95 1.65 31.93 29.55
N ALA A 96 1.08 32.48 28.49
CA ALA A 96 0.37 33.77 28.52
C ALA A 96 -1.00 33.71 29.22
N ASP A 97 -1.67 32.59 29.17
CA ASP A 97 -3.02 32.35 29.73
C ASP A 97 -3.04 32.24 31.28
N GLN A 98 -1.89 32.36 31.95
CA GLN A 98 -1.82 32.54 33.42
C GLN A 98 -2.17 33.93 33.90
N SER A 99 -2.42 34.89 33.01
CA SER A 99 -2.94 36.22 33.35
C SER A 99 -4.45 36.23 33.10
N TYR A 100 -5.20 36.15 34.19
CA TYR A 100 -6.66 36.30 34.26
C TYR A 100 -7.14 37.51 33.49
N ASP A 101 -7.69 37.32 32.29
CA ASP A 101 -8.58 38.30 31.66
C ASP A 101 -9.84 37.57 31.15
N VAL A 102 -10.96 37.98 31.75
CA VAL A 102 -12.30 37.44 31.51
C VAL A 102 -12.85 38.08 30.24
N PHE A 103 -12.54 37.50 29.08
CA PHE A 103 -13.24 37.78 27.83
C PHE A 103 -13.60 36.47 27.14
N GLU A 104 -14.82 36.36 26.62
CA GLU A 104 -15.33 35.19 25.89
C GLU A 104 -14.43 34.87 24.71
N PRO A 105 -13.72 33.73 24.71
CA PRO A 105 -12.73 33.39 23.69
C PRO A 105 -13.34 32.95 22.34
N ASP A 106 -14.53 32.38 22.35
CA ASP A 106 -15.03 31.50 21.32
C ASP A 106 -15.36 32.14 19.95
N VAL A 107 -15.60 33.44 19.89
CA VAL A 107 -15.98 34.13 18.63
C VAL A 107 -14.77 34.76 17.92
N VAL A 108 -13.70 35.06 18.63
CA VAL A 108 -12.52 35.75 18.07
C VAL A 108 -11.52 34.76 17.47
N GLU A 109 -11.42 33.55 18.03
CA GLU A 109 -10.45 32.53 17.56
C GLU A 109 -10.87 31.90 16.25
N GLY A 110 -12.13 31.55 16.05
CA GLY A 110 -12.64 30.98 14.80
C GLY A 110 -12.44 31.91 13.58
N SER A 111 -12.62 33.20 13.73
CA SER A 111 -12.39 34.16 12.65
C SER A 111 -10.89 34.28 12.28
N GLY A 112 -10.00 34.14 13.24
CA GLY A 112 -8.54 34.18 13.03
C GLY A 112 -8.02 32.99 12.25
N ILE A 113 -8.45 31.76 12.58
CA ILE A 113 -8.05 30.53 11.90
C ILE A 113 -8.55 30.55 10.46
N THR A 114 -9.82 30.86 10.24
CA THR A 114 -10.40 30.95 8.89
C THR A 114 -9.63 31.94 8.00
N SER A 115 -9.28 33.12 8.53
CA SER A 115 -8.53 34.12 7.79
C SER A 115 -7.13 33.62 7.40
N ARG A 116 -6.43 32.93 8.30
CA ARG A 116 -5.10 32.36 8.03
C ARG A 116 -5.16 31.26 6.97
N ILE A 117 -6.21 30.43 7.00
CA ILE A 117 -6.42 29.40 5.98
C ILE A 117 -6.68 30.04 4.61
N VAL A 118 -7.56 31.05 4.54
CA VAL A 118 -7.85 31.76 3.29
C VAL A 118 -6.59 32.43 2.73
N GLU A 119 -5.83 33.13 3.55
CA GLU A 119 -4.56 33.77 3.16
C GLU A 119 -3.55 32.73 2.62
N ALA A 120 -3.36 31.62 3.32
CA ALA A 120 -2.45 30.56 2.88
C ALA A 120 -2.89 29.91 1.56
N VAL A 121 -4.18 29.71 1.35
CA VAL A 121 -4.72 29.17 0.09
C VAL A 121 -4.55 30.18 -1.06
N GLU A 122 -4.82 31.47 -0.82
CA GLU A 122 -4.65 32.52 -1.83
C GLU A 122 -3.17 32.73 -2.21
N GLU A 123 -2.24 32.60 -1.25
CA GLU A 123 -0.79 32.76 -1.49
C GLU A 123 -0.19 31.52 -2.17
N THR A 124 -0.64 30.32 -1.84
CA THR A 124 -0.08 29.06 -2.35
C THR A 124 -0.70 28.65 -3.67
N ASP A 125 -1.98 28.99 -3.93
CA ASP A 125 -2.78 28.48 -5.05
C ASP A 125 -2.61 26.95 -5.18
N PRO A 126 -3.00 26.16 -4.14
CA PRO A 126 -2.59 24.77 -4.04
C PRO A 126 -3.42 23.84 -4.93
N ASP A 127 -2.73 22.95 -5.65
CA ASP A 127 -3.37 21.82 -6.35
C ASP A 127 -3.72 20.68 -5.38
N ARG A 128 -2.91 20.53 -4.31
CA ARG A 128 -3.10 19.52 -3.26
C ARG A 128 -3.07 20.12 -1.87
N VAL A 129 -4.05 19.74 -1.08
CA VAL A 129 -4.14 20.14 0.33
C VAL A 129 -4.25 18.91 1.22
N PHE A 130 -3.39 18.80 2.21
CA PHE A 130 -3.53 17.81 3.28
C PHE A 130 -3.83 18.52 4.61
N VAL A 131 -4.87 18.05 5.31
CA VAL A 131 -5.32 18.62 6.59
C VAL A 131 -5.19 17.57 7.68
N ASP A 132 -4.40 17.83 8.72
CA ASP A 132 -4.11 16.84 9.78
C ASP A 132 -4.21 17.44 11.19
N PRO A 133 -5.17 17.01 11.98
CA PRO A 133 -6.42 16.34 11.61
C PRO A 133 -7.60 17.31 11.47
N LEU A 134 -8.50 17.06 10.52
CA LEU A 134 -9.71 17.86 10.32
C LEU A 134 -10.63 17.87 11.57
N THR A 135 -10.61 16.80 12.35
CA THR A 135 -11.39 16.68 13.60
C THR A 135 -11.07 17.77 14.62
N HIS A 136 -9.94 18.46 14.49
CA HIS A 136 -9.58 19.59 15.38
C HIS A 136 -10.55 20.77 15.27
N LEU A 137 -11.17 20.96 14.11
CA LEU A 137 -12.20 22.01 13.92
C LEU A 137 -13.42 21.79 14.84
N GLN A 138 -13.62 20.59 15.42
CA GLN A 138 -14.68 20.34 16.37
C GLN A 138 -14.52 21.14 17.66
N TYR A 139 -13.30 21.42 18.08
CA TYR A 139 -13.02 22.20 19.29
C TYR A 139 -13.30 23.69 19.09
N LEU A 140 -13.44 24.14 17.84
CA LEU A 140 -13.75 25.52 17.49
C LEU A 140 -15.25 25.78 17.29
N ALA A 141 -16.03 24.72 17.15
CA ALA A 141 -17.47 24.80 16.91
C ALA A 141 -18.26 24.60 18.23
N PRO A 142 -19.25 25.45 18.53
CA PRO A 142 -20.03 25.34 19.76
C PRO A 142 -20.98 24.14 19.83
N ASP A 143 -21.32 23.56 18.69
CA ASP A 143 -22.15 22.36 18.59
C ASP A 143 -21.87 21.53 17.32
N GLU A 144 -22.38 20.30 17.28
CA GLU A 144 -22.19 19.38 16.17
C GLU A 144 -22.77 19.86 14.84
N TYR A 145 -23.86 20.64 14.87
CA TYR A 145 -24.46 21.17 13.64
C TYR A 145 -23.57 22.22 13.01
N GLN A 146 -23.02 23.12 13.82
CA GLN A 146 -22.13 24.16 13.38
C GLN A 146 -20.78 23.60 12.90
N TYR A 147 -20.23 22.62 13.62
CA TYR A 147 -19.07 21.84 13.17
C TYR A 147 -19.27 21.27 11.76
N ARG A 148 -20.41 20.61 11.51
CA ARG A 148 -20.72 20.06 10.18
C ARG A 148 -20.77 21.14 9.10
N GLN A 149 -21.33 22.31 9.39
CA GLN A 149 -21.40 23.41 8.44
C GLN A 149 -20.03 24.00 8.15
N GLU A 150 -19.19 24.17 9.16
CA GLU A 150 -17.84 24.69 9.02
C GLU A 150 -16.96 23.73 8.22
N VAL A 151 -16.98 22.43 8.53
CA VAL A 151 -16.25 21.43 7.76
C VAL A 151 -16.73 21.39 6.31
N ALA A 152 -18.04 21.38 6.07
CA ALA A 152 -18.60 21.37 4.72
C ALA A 152 -18.18 22.63 3.94
N GLY A 153 -18.26 23.81 4.57
CA GLY A 153 -17.84 25.08 3.98
C GLY A 153 -16.34 25.11 3.69
N PHE A 154 -15.53 24.62 4.61
CA PHE A 154 -14.07 24.55 4.44
C PHE A 154 -13.66 23.63 3.29
N VAL A 155 -14.20 22.41 3.27
CA VAL A 155 -13.93 21.44 2.18
C VAL A 155 -14.39 21.99 0.84
N GLN A 156 -15.58 22.60 0.79
CA GLN A 156 -16.12 23.21 -0.44
C GLN A 156 -15.24 24.36 -0.91
N TYR A 157 -14.79 25.24 0.00
CA TYR A 157 -13.90 26.35 -0.34
C TYR A 157 -12.61 25.86 -1.02
N LEU A 158 -11.96 24.84 -0.45
CA LEU A 158 -10.73 24.29 -1.01
C LEU A 158 -10.95 23.63 -2.39
N THR A 159 -12.05 22.89 -2.55
CA THR A 159 -12.37 22.25 -3.85
C THR A 159 -12.82 23.27 -4.92
N ASP A 160 -13.54 24.33 -4.53
CA ASP A 160 -13.91 25.43 -5.43
C ASP A 160 -12.68 26.26 -5.86
N ALA A 161 -11.64 26.30 -5.03
CA ALA A 161 -10.33 26.87 -5.39
C ALA A 161 -9.53 25.99 -6.35
N GLY A 162 -10.02 24.80 -6.72
CA GLY A 162 -9.35 23.87 -7.63
C GLY A 162 -8.49 22.79 -6.95
N ALA A 163 -8.39 22.80 -5.62
CA ALA A 163 -7.57 21.85 -4.90
C ALA A 163 -8.20 20.46 -4.79
N THR A 164 -7.36 19.42 -4.86
CA THR A 164 -7.72 18.09 -4.39
C THR A 164 -7.32 17.97 -2.92
N VAL A 165 -8.28 17.61 -2.08
CA VAL A 165 -8.12 17.66 -0.62
C VAL A 165 -8.07 16.25 -0.05
N LEU A 166 -7.04 15.94 0.71
CA LEU A 166 -6.98 14.79 1.59
C LEU A 166 -7.02 15.29 3.04
N PHE A 167 -7.88 14.78 3.86
CA PHE A 167 -7.86 15.10 5.28
C PHE A 167 -7.85 13.86 6.15
N SER A 168 -7.10 13.95 7.22
CA SER A 168 -7.10 12.92 8.24
C SER A 168 -8.23 13.15 9.25
N ALA A 169 -8.78 12.03 9.74
CA ALA A 169 -9.70 12.05 10.86
C ALA A 169 -9.33 10.92 11.84
N GLN A 170 -9.37 11.23 13.12
CA GLN A 170 -9.21 10.18 14.13
C GLN A 170 -10.47 9.31 14.14
N ALA A 171 -10.31 8.01 14.45
CA ALA A 171 -11.43 7.08 14.56
C ALA A 171 -12.22 7.39 15.85
N ALA A 172 -12.86 8.55 15.91
CA ALA A 172 -13.78 8.92 16.97
C ALA A 172 -15.14 8.21 16.81
N VAL A 173 -16.03 8.39 17.74
CA VAL A 173 -17.34 7.74 17.89
C VAL A 173 -18.05 7.52 16.53
N GLU A 174 -18.70 6.36 16.33
CA GLU A 174 -19.34 5.96 15.04
C GLU A 174 -20.23 7.04 14.39
N GLY A 175 -20.86 7.92 15.17
CA GLY A 175 -21.72 8.99 14.66
C GLY A 175 -20.98 10.13 13.94
N GLU A 176 -19.83 10.54 14.44
CA GLU A 176 -19.02 11.64 13.89
C GLU A 176 -18.36 11.22 12.57
N ARG A 177 -17.87 9.98 12.54
CA ARG A 177 -17.28 9.38 11.33
C ARG A 177 -18.29 9.35 10.18
N ALA A 178 -19.53 8.91 10.44
CA ALA A 178 -20.57 8.86 9.42
C ALA A 178 -20.86 10.24 8.81
N THR A 179 -20.74 11.29 9.61
CA THR A 179 -20.94 12.67 9.15
C THR A 179 -19.84 13.11 8.17
N LEU A 180 -18.57 12.92 8.53
CA LEU A 180 -17.43 13.28 7.69
C LEU A 180 -17.41 12.43 6.41
N GLU A 181 -17.73 11.13 6.49
CA GLU A 181 -17.87 10.26 5.32
C GLU A 181 -18.92 10.75 4.32
N TYR A 182 -19.95 11.45 4.80
CA TYR A 182 -20.99 12.01 3.91
C TYR A 182 -20.48 13.21 3.11
N LEU A 183 -19.58 14.00 3.70
CA LEU A 183 -19.05 15.23 3.11
C LEU A 183 -17.94 14.99 2.09
N CYS A 184 -17.25 13.86 2.14
CA CYS A 184 -16.17 13.54 1.22
C CYS A 184 -16.60 12.70 0.02
N ASP A 185 -15.82 12.73 -1.06
CA ASP A 185 -16.03 11.92 -2.27
C ASP A 185 -15.44 10.52 -2.13
N GLY A 186 -14.39 10.35 -1.35
CA GLY A 186 -13.79 9.07 -1.04
C GLY A 186 -13.41 8.95 0.43
N SER A 187 -13.42 7.71 0.93
CA SER A 187 -13.04 7.40 2.31
C SER A 187 -12.14 6.17 2.34
N ILE A 188 -11.02 6.32 3.05
CA ILE A 188 -9.99 5.32 3.21
C ILE A 188 -9.81 5.05 4.70
N LYS A 189 -9.75 3.78 5.09
CA LYS A 189 -9.57 3.36 6.48
C LYS A 189 -8.23 2.67 6.65
N LEU A 190 -7.38 3.21 7.51
CA LEU A 190 -6.19 2.54 8.01
C LEU A 190 -6.50 1.81 9.33
N ALA A 191 -6.03 0.60 9.46
CA ALA A 191 -6.18 -0.18 10.67
C ALA A 191 -4.87 -0.90 11.05
N HIS A 192 -4.68 -1.12 12.35
CA HIS A 192 -3.64 -1.97 12.87
C HIS A 192 -4.28 -3.21 13.47
N ALA A 193 -4.16 -4.33 12.76
CA ALA A 193 -4.71 -5.62 13.16
C ALA A 193 -3.61 -6.54 13.69
N SER A 194 -3.98 -7.69 14.25
CA SER A 194 -3.04 -8.70 14.74
C SER A 194 -2.09 -9.24 13.66
N LYS A 195 -2.48 -9.16 12.40
CA LYS A 195 -1.70 -9.61 11.24
C LYS A 195 -0.85 -8.49 10.59
N GLY A 196 -0.92 -7.27 11.07
CA GLY A 196 -0.20 -6.11 10.52
C GLY A 196 -1.11 -4.92 10.26
N ARG A 197 -0.59 -3.94 9.52
CA ARG A 197 -1.37 -2.77 9.10
C ARG A 197 -2.15 -3.09 7.82
N THR A 198 -3.36 -2.54 7.73
CA THR A 198 -4.21 -2.67 6.55
C THR A 198 -4.79 -1.33 6.14
N ILE A 199 -5.10 -1.21 4.85
CA ILE A 199 -5.83 -0.10 4.24
C ILE A 199 -7.06 -0.65 3.51
N GLU A 200 -8.18 0.03 3.62
CA GLU A 200 -9.44 -0.35 2.99
C GLU A 200 -10.11 0.91 2.41
N VAL A 201 -10.43 0.88 1.13
CA VAL A 201 -11.27 1.91 0.52
C VAL A 201 -12.72 1.57 0.81
N THR A 202 -13.40 2.44 1.54
CA THR A 202 -14.81 2.21 1.93
C THR A 202 -15.79 2.98 1.05
N LYS A 203 -15.30 3.99 0.33
CA LYS A 203 -16.09 4.83 -0.57
C LYS A 203 -15.19 5.49 -1.61
N LEU A 204 -15.64 5.52 -2.87
CA LEU A 204 -15.03 6.31 -3.93
C LEU A 204 -16.09 6.71 -4.96
N ARG A 205 -16.54 7.96 -4.92
CA ARG A 205 -17.56 8.46 -5.86
C ARG A 205 -16.97 8.64 -7.24
N GLY A 206 -17.63 8.05 -8.22
CA GLY A 206 -17.33 8.26 -9.62
C GLY A 206 -16.18 7.42 -10.16
N SER A 207 -15.67 6.46 -9.41
CA SER A 207 -14.70 5.46 -9.81
C SER A 207 -15.04 4.11 -9.19
N ASP A 208 -14.51 3.05 -9.77
CA ASP A 208 -14.40 1.75 -9.14
C ASP A 208 -13.17 1.70 -8.24
N PHE A 209 -13.06 0.68 -7.40
CA PHE A 209 -11.89 0.41 -6.55
C PHE A 209 -11.85 -1.06 -6.16
N LEU A 210 -10.65 -1.55 -5.82
CA LEU A 210 -10.49 -2.90 -5.29
C LEU A 210 -11.03 -2.97 -3.87
N SER A 211 -12.02 -3.84 -3.66
CA SER A 211 -12.72 -3.98 -2.38
C SER A 211 -11.94 -4.85 -1.38
N GLY A 212 -12.17 -4.59 -0.09
CA GLY A 212 -11.58 -5.33 1.03
C GLY A 212 -10.36 -4.65 1.62
N ALA A 213 -9.76 -5.32 2.61
CA ALA A 213 -8.58 -4.82 3.29
C ALA A 213 -7.31 -5.31 2.59
N HIS A 214 -6.43 -4.39 2.22
CA HIS A 214 -5.14 -4.61 1.60
C HIS A 214 -4.01 -4.43 2.62
N THR A 215 -2.91 -5.16 2.48
CA THR A 215 -1.78 -5.07 3.41
C THR A 215 -1.00 -3.76 3.22
N VAL A 216 -0.60 -3.16 4.34
CA VAL A 216 0.24 -1.95 4.38
C VAL A 216 1.56 -2.25 5.06
N ARG A 217 2.66 -1.81 4.45
CA ARG A 217 3.98 -1.75 5.06
C ARG A 217 4.44 -0.31 5.16
N ILE A 218 5.00 0.06 6.31
CA ILE A 218 5.67 1.34 6.53
C ILE A 218 7.13 1.05 6.87
N THR A 219 8.03 1.67 6.12
CA THR A 219 9.50 1.56 6.28
C THR A 219 10.13 2.95 6.21
N ASP A 220 11.45 3.04 6.22
CA ASP A 220 12.19 4.29 6.04
C ASP A 220 11.96 4.94 4.65
N GLY A 221 11.33 4.23 3.70
CA GLY A 221 10.89 4.76 2.41
C GLY A 221 9.42 5.13 2.35
N GLY A 222 8.76 5.33 3.50
CA GLY A 222 7.35 5.67 3.61
C GLY A 222 6.42 4.45 3.58
N MET A 223 5.23 4.61 2.98
CA MET A 223 4.15 3.63 2.96
C MET A 223 4.07 2.91 1.61
N SER A 224 3.87 1.60 1.66
CA SER A 224 3.53 0.77 0.49
C SER A 224 2.26 -0.03 0.76
N VAL A 225 1.44 -0.19 -0.26
CA VAL A 225 0.20 -0.97 -0.23
C VAL A 225 0.34 -2.16 -1.15
N PHE A 226 0.00 -3.33 -0.65
CA PHE A 226 -0.06 -4.57 -1.42
C PHE A 226 -1.52 -4.90 -1.66
N ALA A 227 -1.97 -4.67 -2.89
CA ALA A 227 -3.33 -4.96 -3.29
C ALA A 227 -3.59 -6.46 -3.17
N LYS A 228 -4.70 -6.82 -2.53
CA LYS A 228 -5.14 -8.20 -2.48
C LYS A 228 -5.53 -8.64 -3.88
N LEU A 229 -4.94 -9.73 -4.35
CA LEU A 229 -5.28 -10.31 -5.64
C LEU A 229 -6.70 -10.87 -5.58
N SER A 230 -7.56 -10.39 -6.46
CA SER A 230 -8.86 -10.99 -6.72
C SER A 230 -8.72 -11.98 -7.87
N PRO A 231 -9.29 -13.19 -7.76
CA PRO A 231 -9.37 -14.11 -8.88
C PRO A 231 -10.39 -13.58 -9.88
N ASP A 232 -10.08 -12.51 -10.58
CA ASP A 232 -10.87 -12.12 -11.74
C ASP A 232 -10.60 -13.11 -12.86
N ALA A 233 -11.66 -13.53 -13.51
CA ALA A 233 -11.64 -14.50 -14.59
C ALA A 233 -10.69 -14.04 -15.71
N HIS A 234 -9.41 -14.25 -15.53
CA HIS A 234 -8.45 -14.21 -16.61
C HIS A 234 -8.74 -15.39 -17.49
N GLY A 235 -9.68 -15.22 -18.40
CA GLY A 235 -9.92 -16.12 -19.51
C GLY A 235 -8.71 -16.11 -20.43
N ARG A 236 -7.56 -16.61 -19.96
CA ARG A 236 -6.47 -16.98 -20.84
C ARG A 236 -6.93 -18.19 -21.62
N ASP A 237 -6.86 -18.12 -22.92
CA ASP A 237 -6.89 -19.31 -23.78
C ASP A 237 -5.78 -20.22 -23.29
N ARG A 238 -6.15 -21.21 -22.47
CA ARG A 238 -5.20 -22.22 -21.95
C ARG A 238 -4.83 -23.12 -23.10
N GLU A 239 -3.67 -22.89 -23.71
CA GLU A 239 -3.07 -23.89 -24.56
C GLU A 239 -2.74 -25.11 -23.68
N SER A 240 -3.31 -26.26 -24.03
CA SER A 240 -3.01 -27.53 -23.38
C SER A 240 -1.57 -27.92 -23.75
N ARG A 241 -0.61 -27.55 -22.89
CA ARG A 241 0.83 -27.84 -23.04
C ARG A 241 1.32 -28.54 -21.80
N THR A 242 2.17 -29.56 -21.96
CA THR A 242 2.88 -30.19 -20.85
C THR A 242 4.29 -29.64 -20.73
N VAL A 243 4.77 -29.49 -19.49
CA VAL A 243 6.11 -29.04 -19.13
C VAL A 243 6.93 -30.28 -18.73
N SER A 244 7.93 -30.61 -19.53
CA SER A 244 8.83 -31.76 -19.30
C SER A 244 9.73 -31.54 -18.09
N SER A 245 9.98 -32.57 -17.32
CA SER A 245 10.96 -32.60 -16.24
C SER A 245 12.41 -32.66 -16.73
N GLY A 246 12.63 -32.95 -18.02
CA GLY A 246 13.96 -33.28 -18.57
C GLY A 246 14.48 -34.64 -18.15
N VAL A 247 13.62 -35.50 -17.58
CA VAL A 247 13.94 -36.92 -17.24
C VAL A 247 12.90 -37.80 -17.92
N ASP A 248 13.32 -38.54 -18.94
CA ASP A 248 12.40 -39.29 -19.81
C ASP A 248 11.50 -40.27 -19.05
N GLU A 249 12.01 -40.97 -18.04
CA GLU A 249 11.25 -41.94 -17.25
C GLU A 249 10.20 -41.25 -16.37
N LEU A 250 10.48 -40.04 -15.88
CA LEU A 250 9.52 -39.24 -15.11
C LEU A 250 8.43 -38.65 -16.01
N ASP A 251 8.82 -38.17 -17.18
CA ASP A 251 7.87 -37.64 -18.17
C ASP A 251 6.95 -38.75 -18.72
N GLU A 252 7.46 -39.98 -18.91
CA GLU A 252 6.63 -41.12 -19.28
C GLU A 252 5.58 -41.45 -18.22
N LEU A 253 5.95 -41.37 -16.93
CA LEU A 253 5.00 -41.56 -15.82
C LEU A 253 3.94 -40.46 -15.74
N LEU A 254 4.29 -39.27 -16.17
CA LEU A 254 3.42 -38.09 -16.18
C LEU A 254 2.72 -37.83 -17.54
N HIS A 255 2.81 -38.77 -18.47
CA HIS A 255 2.26 -38.64 -19.82
C HIS A 255 2.75 -37.38 -20.59
N GLY A 256 4.03 -37.05 -20.44
CA GLY A 256 4.71 -35.97 -21.14
C GLY A 256 5.14 -34.79 -20.23
N GLY A 257 4.93 -34.91 -18.93
CA GLY A 257 5.27 -33.86 -17.95
C GLY A 257 4.07 -33.35 -17.15
N ILE A 258 4.24 -32.23 -16.48
CA ILE A 258 3.15 -31.54 -15.74
C ILE A 258 2.38 -30.61 -16.67
N GLU A 259 1.10 -30.41 -16.40
CA GLU A 259 0.26 -29.51 -17.22
C GLU A 259 0.64 -28.03 -16.98
N ALA A 260 0.90 -27.29 -18.06
CA ALA A 260 1.19 -25.85 -18.01
C ALA A 260 -0.04 -25.06 -17.53
N SER A 261 0.19 -23.89 -16.97
CA SER A 261 -0.87 -23.01 -16.43
C SER A 261 -1.70 -23.67 -15.32
N THR A 262 -1.08 -24.59 -14.56
CA THR A 262 -1.69 -25.25 -13.39
C THR A 262 -0.78 -25.18 -12.19
N VAL A 263 -1.36 -25.36 -11.00
CA VAL A 263 -0.60 -25.53 -9.75
C VAL A 263 -0.41 -27.02 -9.48
N THR A 264 0.85 -27.48 -9.53
CA THR A 264 1.22 -28.87 -9.21
C THR A 264 1.80 -28.94 -7.79
N VAL A 265 1.26 -29.81 -6.94
CA VAL A 265 1.75 -30.02 -5.57
C VAL A 265 2.55 -31.32 -5.48
N VAL A 266 3.83 -31.21 -5.09
CA VAL A 266 4.69 -32.38 -4.80
C VAL A 266 4.68 -32.62 -3.28
N SER A 267 4.13 -33.75 -2.85
CA SER A 267 4.00 -34.12 -1.44
C SER A 267 4.70 -35.43 -1.10
N GLY A 268 5.16 -35.56 0.14
CA GLY A 268 5.82 -36.75 0.66
C GLY A 268 6.64 -36.49 1.93
N PRO A 269 7.15 -37.52 2.61
CA PRO A 269 8.00 -37.37 3.78
C PRO A 269 9.26 -36.53 3.52
N SER A 270 9.93 -36.05 4.58
CA SER A 270 11.23 -35.40 4.43
C SER A 270 12.26 -36.34 3.82
N GLY A 271 13.15 -35.87 2.94
CA GLY A 271 14.24 -36.61 2.34
C GLY A 271 13.88 -37.48 1.14
N VAL A 272 12.61 -37.52 0.67
CA VAL A 272 12.22 -38.34 -0.51
C VAL A 272 12.52 -37.70 -1.86
N GLY A 273 13.10 -36.48 -1.88
CA GLY A 273 13.49 -35.81 -3.13
C GLY A 273 12.49 -34.77 -3.67
N LYS A 274 11.52 -34.28 -2.88
CA LYS A 274 10.55 -33.28 -3.34
C LYS A 274 11.21 -32.05 -3.96
N SER A 275 12.10 -31.40 -3.19
CA SER A 275 12.82 -30.21 -3.65
C SER A 275 13.72 -30.52 -4.85
N THR A 276 14.36 -31.70 -4.87
CA THR A 276 15.17 -32.16 -6.01
C THR A 276 14.32 -32.33 -7.27
N THR A 277 13.12 -32.89 -7.15
CA THR A 277 12.19 -33.04 -8.28
C THR A 277 11.73 -31.65 -8.80
N ALA A 278 11.37 -30.74 -7.90
CA ALA A 278 10.99 -29.39 -8.30
C ALA A 278 12.17 -28.65 -8.96
N THR A 279 13.38 -28.80 -8.41
CA THR A 279 14.61 -28.23 -8.99
C THR A 279 14.89 -28.78 -10.38
N GLN A 280 14.64 -30.08 -10.61
CA GLN A 280 14.81 -30.74 -11.90
C GLN A 280 13.89 -30.13 -12.96
N PHE A 281 12.59 -29.91 -12.65
CA PHE A 281 11.66 -29.25 -13.55
C PHE A 281 12.10 -27.81 -13.87
N ALA A 282 12.49 -27.03 -12.87
CA ALA A 282 12.95 -25.66 -13.06
C ALA A 282 14.24 -25.59 -13.89
N SER A 283 15.19 -26.49 -13.66
CA SER A 283 16.42 -26.61 -14.45
C SER A 283 16.13 -27.00 -15.90
N ALA A 284 15.19 -27.90 -16.12
CA ALA A 284 14.78 -28.30 -17.47
C ALA A 284 14.05 -27.17 -18.20
N ALA A 285 13.24 -26.40 -17.50
CA ALA A 285 12.60 -25.19 -18.02
C ALA A 285 13.65 -24.15 -18.44
N ALA A 286 14.60 -23.84 -17.57
CA ALA A 286 15.70 -22.92 -17.84
C ALA A 286 16.56 -23.39 -19.03
N ALA A 287 16.85 -24.69 -19.15
CA ALA A 287 17.58 -25.24 -20.29
C ALA A 287 16.84 -25.11 -21.63
N ARG A 288 15.51 -24.96 -21.62
CA ARG A 288 14.70 -24.65 -22.81
C ARG A 288 14.61 -23.15 -23.12
N GLY A 289 15.18 -22.29 -22.28
CA GLY A 289 15.11 -20.84 -22.38
C GLY A 289 13.89 -20.23 -21.70
N GLU A 290 13.15 -21.00 -20.90
CA GLU A 290 12.05 -20.56 -20.08
C GLU A 290 12.60 -20.04 -18.74
N ARG A 291 12.24 -18.81 -18.31
CA ARG A 291 12.72 -18.28 -17.03
C ARG A 291 12.02 -18.98 -15.87
N ALA A 292 12.79 -19.41 -14.88
CA ALA A 292 12.30 -20.02 -13.66
C ALA A 292 12.60 -19.17 -12.43
N VAL A 293 11.76 -19.24 -11.41
CA VAL A 293 11.99 -18.60 -10.11
C VAL A 293 11.73 -19.58 -8.97
N PHE A 294 12.61 -19.58 -7.99
CA PHE A 294 12.55 -20.40 -6.78
C PHE A 294 12.37 -19.49 -5.56
N TYR A 295 11.32 -19.74 -4.76
CA TYR A 295 11.11 -19.14 -3.45
C TYR A 295 11.42 -20.15 -2.36
N LEU A 296 12.45 -19.88 -1.55
CA LEU A 296 12.92 -20.76 -0.48
C LEU A 296 12.44 -20.25 0.88
N PHE A 297 11.67 -21.06 1.61
CA PHE A 297 11.13 -20.73 2.92
C PHE A 297 11.76 -21.50 4.08
N GLU A 298 12.43 -22.63 3.82
CA GLU A 298 12.94 -23.53 4.85
C GLU A 298 14.46 -23.69 4.81
N GLU A 299 15.12 -23.27 3.73
CA GLU A 299 16.57 -23.36 3.60
C GLU A 299 17.17 -22.08 3.00
N THR A 300 18.47 -21.89 3.24
CA THR A 300 19.21 -20.77 2.67
C THR A 300 19.59 -21.05 1.21
N ARG A 301 19.74 -19.98 0.43
CA ARG A 301 20.18 -20.04 -0.97
C ARG A 301 21.46 -20.89 -1.13
N ASP A 302 22.48 -20.64 -0.28
CA ASP A 302 23.76 -21.37 -0.38
C ASP A 302 23.62 -22.87 -0.12
N THR A 303 22.71 -23.26 0.77
CA THR A 303 22.42 -24.67 1.05
C THR A 303 21.70 -25.32 -0.11
N PHE A 304 20.72 -24.62 -0.69
CA PHE A 304 19.97 -25.05 -1.86
C PHE A 304 20.88 -25.28 -3.08
N VAL A 305 21.72 -24.28 -3.43
CA VAL A 305 22.66 -24.36 -4.54
C VAL A 305 23.61 -25.54 -4.38
N ARG A 306 24.32 -25.61 -3.25
CA ARG A 306 25.28 -26.70 -2.96
C ARG A 306 24.63 -28.08 -3.02
N ARG A 307 23.42 -28.25 -2.51
CA ARG A 307 22.68 -29.52 -2.52
C ARG A 307 22.28 -29.89 -3.96
N SER A 308 21.83 -28.96 -4.74
CA SER A 308 21.40 -29.17 -6.12
C SER A 308 22.58 -29.52 -7.03
N GLU A 309 23.71 -28.87 -6.90
CA GLU A 309 24.95 -29.17 -7.59
C GLU A 309 25.50 -30.57 -7.18
N GLY A 310 25.35 -30.90 -5.89
CA GLY A 310 25.75 -32.24 -5.39
C GLY A 310 24.99 -33.41 -6.00
N VAL A 311 23.83 -33.17 -6.59
CA VAL A 311 23.06 -34.18 -7.35
C VAL A 311 23.14 -33.97 -8.87
N GLY A 312 24.01 -33.09 -9.33
CA GLY A 312 24.30 -32.86 -10.75
C GLY A 312 23.38 -31.87 -11.46
N ILE A 313 22.61 -31.06 -10.72
CA ILE A 313 21.77 -30.01 -11.30
C ILE A 313 22.56 -28.68 -11.23
N PRO A 314 22.90 -28.01 -12.36
CA PRO A 314 23.82 -26.87 -12.42
C PRO A 314 23.10 -25.55 -12.06
N ILE A 315 22.53 -25.45 -10.86
CA ILE A 315 21.73 -24.31 -10.45
C ILE A 315 22.53 -23.01 -10.39
N GLY A 316 23.79 -23.07 -9.96
CA GLY A 316 24.65 -21.88 -9.92
C GLY A 316 24.92 -21.29 -11.31
N ASP A 317 25.08 -22.10 -12.34
CA ASP A 317 25.25 -21.64 -13.70
C ASP A 317 23.97 -20.99 -14.26
N LEU A 318 22.80 -21.61 -14.00
CA LEU A 318 21.50 -21.10 -14.43
C LEU A 318 21.10 -19.80 -13.73
N GLU A 319 21.53 -19.61 -12.50
CA GLU A 319 21.35 -18.34 -11.79
C GLU A 319 22.29 -17.27 -12.34
N ALA A 320 23.55 -17.61 -12.63
CA ALA A 320 24.54 -16.68 -13.17
C ALA A 320 24.18 -16.16 -14.57
N ASP A 321 23.52 -16.96 -15.40
CA ASP A 321 23.07 -16.56 -16.74
C ASP A 321 21.66 -15.90 -16.74
N GLY A 322 20.99 -15.87 -15.58
CA GLY A 322 19.68 -15.22 -15.40
C GLY A 322 18.48 -16.08 -15.80
N SER A 323 18.68 -17.33 -16.22
CA SER A 323 17.60 -18.26 -16.56
C SER A 323 16.82 -18.74 -15.31
N LEU A 324 17.47 -18.69 -14.13
CA LEU A 324 16.87 -19.01 -12.85
C LEU A 324 17.08 -17.88 -11.85
N ALA A 325 16.03 -17.49 -11.13
CA ALA A 325 16.14 -16.62 -9.97
C ALA A 325 15.89 -17.43 -8.67
N ILE A 326 16.64 -17.12 -7.62
CA ILE A 326 16.48 -17.75 -6.31
C ILE A 326 16.22 -16.63 -5.29
N GLU A 327 15.06 -16.66 -4.65
CA GLU A 327 14.69 -15.76 -3.55
C GLU A 327 14.58 -16.53 -2.23
N GLU A 328 15.38 -16.13 -1.25
CA GLU A 328 15.26 -16.60 0.12
C GLU A 328 14.24 -15.71 0.88
N ILE A 329 13.22 -16.32 1.43
CA ILE A 329 12.17 -15.63 2.17
C ILE A 329 12.31 -15.93 3.65
N GLU A 330 12.69 -14.91 4.42
CA GLU A 330 12.77 -15.04 5.87
C GLU A 330 11.39 -15.22 6.49
N SER A 331 11.32 -16.08 7.50
CA SER A 331 10.08 -16.35 8.23
C SER A 331 9.49 -15.07 8.84
N LEU A 332 8.21 -14.83 8.65
CA LEU A 332 7.45 -13.68 9.15
C LEU A 332 7.85 -12.31 8.56
N SER A 333 8.69 -12.28 7.52
CA SER A 333 9.18 -11.03 6.93
C SER A 333 8.19 -10.37 5.99
N ILE A 334 7.32 -11.14 5.31
CA ILE A 334 6.38 -10.64 4.31
C ILE A 334 4.95 -11.10 4.59
N SER A 335 3.96 -10.36 4.04
CA SER A 335 2.56 -10.75 4.05
C SER A 335 2.20 -11.63 2.84
N PRO A 336 1.02 -12.32 2.86
CA PRO A 336 0.52 -13.04 1.69
C PRO A 336 0.40 -12.14 0.45
N ASP A 337 -0.21 -10.98 0.59
CA ASP A 337 -0.42 -10.03 -0.51
C ASP A 337 0.91 -9.53 -1.10
N GLU A 338 1.91 -9.28 -0.23
CA GLU A 338 3.26 -8.90 -0.67
C GLU A 338 3.95 -10.05 -1.44
N PHE A 339 3.83 -11.28 -0.94
CA PHE A 339 4.38 -12.44 -1.65
C PHE A 339 3.69 -12.64 -3.00
N ALA A 340 2.36 -12.57 -3.04
CA ALA A 340 1.60 -12.68 -4.27
C ALA A 340 1.99 -11.58 -5.29
N LYS A 341 2.22 -10.33 -4.83
CA LYS A 341 2.73 -9.25 -5.69
C LYS A 341 4.13 -9.56 -6.24
N ARG A 342 5.04 -10.13 -5.43
CA ARG A 342 6.36 -10.54 -5.90
C ARG A 342 6.28 -11.61 -6.98
N VAL A 343 5.47 -12.65 -6.77
CA VAL A 343 5.23 -13.70 -7.77
C VAL A 343 4.67 -13.10 -9.06
N ARG A 344 3.67 -12.23 -8.95
CA ARG A 344 3.07 -11.55 -10.10
C ARG A 344 4.10 -10.71 -10.87
N THR A 345 4.97 -9.96 -10.18
CA THR A 345 6.04 -9.19 -10.80
C THR A 345 7.02 -10.09 -11.57
N GLU A 346 7.40 -11.26 -11.02
CA GLU A 346 8.26 -12.21 -11.74
C GLU A 346 7.58 -12.76 -13.00
N VAL A 347 6.26 -13.03 -12.94
CA VAL A 347 5.51 -13.59 -14.07
C VAL A 347 5.19 -12.52 -15.13
N GLU A 348 4.71 -11.34 -14.74
CA GLU A 348 4.18 -10.34 -15.68
C GLU A 348 5.25 -9.38 -16.21
N GLU A 349 6.26 -9.04 -15.39
CA GLU A 349 7.27 -8.03 -15.74
C GLU A 349 8.63 -8.67 -16.14
N ARG A 350 8.90 -9.90 -15.66
CA ARG A 350 10.18 -10.60 -15.90
C ARG A 350 10.03 -11.91 -16.68
N ASP A 351 8.83 -12.17 -17.20
CA ASP A 351 8.50 -13.31 -18.04
C ASP A 351 8.83 -14.67 -17.41
N ALA A 352 8.66 -14.83 -16.09
CA ALA A 352 8.85 -16.12 -15.44
C ALA A 352 7.74 -17.09 -15.86
N GLU A 353 8.12 -18.19 -16.52
CA GLU A 353 7.20 -19.23 -16.97
C GLU A 353 7.09 -20.39 -15.96
N PHE A 354 8.04 -20.51 -15.03
CA PHE A 354 8.07 -21.57 -14.04
C PHE A 354 8.36 -21.01 -12.64
N VAL A 355 7.39 -21.18 -11.73
CA VAL A 355 7.50 -20.71 -10.35
C VAL A 355 7.52 -21.89 -9.40
N VAL A 356 8.48 -21.94 -8.50
CA VAL A 356 8.58 -22.96 -7.45
C VAL A 356 8.51 -22.30 -6.06
N ILE A 357 7.64 -22.83 -5.23
CA ILE A 357 7.55 -22.50 -3.80
C ILE A 357 8.01 -23.71 -3.01
N ASP A 358 9.24 -23.67 -2.50
CA ASP A 358 9.80 -24.78 -1.72
C ASP A 358 9.65 -24.52 -0.22
N GLY A 359 8.95 -25.44 0.44
CA GLY A 359 8.65 -25.35 1.85
C GLY A 359 7.30 -24.71 2.16
N ILE A 360 6.19 -25.32 1.69
CA ILE A 360 4.82 -24.84 2.04
C ILE A 360 4.62 -24.75 3.55
N SER A 361 5.24 -25.61 4.35
CA SER A 361 5.19 -25.54 5.81
C SER A 361 5.91 -24.31 6.35
N GLY A 362 7.07 -23.98 5.79
CA GLY A 362 7.80 -22.73 6.07
C GLY A 362 7.01 -21.51 5.62
N TYR A 363 6.40 -21.58 4.42
CA TYR A 363 5.49 -20.54 3.95
C TYR A 363 4.36 -20.25 4.96
N ARG A 364 3.65 -21.29 5.47
CA ARG A 364 2.61 -21.15 6.49
C ARG A 364 3.09 -20.46 7.77
N LEU A 365 4.30 -20.77 8.19
CA LEU A 365 4.92 -20.16 9.37
C LEU A 365 5.40 -18.73 9.08
N SER A 366 5.83 -18.46 7.85
CA SER A 366 6.41 -17.19 7.42
C SER A 366 5.36 -16.15 7.07
N ILE A 367 4.21 -16.59 6.56
CA ILE A 367 3.14 -15.70 6.10
C ILE A 367 1.98 -15.76 7.09
N ARG A 368 1.61 -14.63 7.64
CA ARG A 368 0.53 -14.47 8.63
C ARG A 368 -0.87 -14.62 7.99
N GLY A 369 -1.12 -15.68 7.19
CA GLY A 369 -2.34 -15.88 6.40
C GLY A 369 -2.98 -17.26 6.55
N ASP A 370 -4.13 -17.46 5.88
CA ASP A 370 -4.83 -18.73 5.74
C ASP A 370 -4.36 -19.43 4.45
N GLU A 371 -4.06 -20.75 4.52
CA GLU A 371 -3.61 -21.55 3.38
C GLU A 371 -4.58 -21.57 2.20
N THR A 372 -5.88 -21.55 2.51
CA THR A 372 -6.93 -21.59 1.50
C THR A 372 -6.94 -20.33 0.66
N GLU A 373 -6.56 -19.21 1.26
CA GLU A 373 -6.46 -17.90 0.61
C GLU A 373 -5.28 -17.87 -0.36
N LEU A 374 -4.10 -18.36 0.06
CA LEU A 374 -2.93 -18.43 -0.80
C LEU A 374 -3.16 -19.24 -2.06
N ILE A 375 -3.69 -20.48 -1.92
CA ILE A 375 -3.90 -21.35 -3.08
C ILE A 375 -4.85 -20.70 -4.09
N ARG A 376 -5.82 -19.92 -3.62
CA ARG A 376 -6.70 -19.14 -4.50
C ARG A 376 -5.96 -18.00 -5.18
N GLU A 377 -5.13 -17.25 -4.46
CA GLU A 377 -4.36 -16.13 -4.97
C GLU A 377 -3.30 -16.56 -5.99
N LEU A 378 -2.64 -17.70 -5.76
CA LEU A 378 -1.68 -18.27 -6.74
C LEU A 378 -2.37 -18.87 -7.97
N HIS A 379 -3.67 -19.14 -7.90
CA HIS A 379 -4.44 -19.68 -9.02
C HIS A 379 -5.13 -18.58 -9.84
N ALA A 380 -5.19 -17.35 -9.30
CA ALA A 380 -5.74 -16.16 -9.94
C ALA A 380 -4.73 -15.51 -10.87
#